data_a0a624a11e20d298146e4fea2287d400
#
_entry.id   a0a624a11e20d298146e4fea2287d400
#
_cell.length_a   1.000
_cell.length_b   1.000
_cell.length_c   1.000
_cell.angle_alpha   90.00
_cell.angle_beta   90.00
_cell.angle_gamma   90.00
#
_symmetry.space_group_name_H-M   'P 1'
#
loop_
_entity.id
_entity.type
_entity.pdbx_description
1 polymer ?
#
loop_
_entity_poly.entity_id
_entity_poly.type
_entity_poly.pdbx_seq_one_letter_code
_entity_poly.pdbx_strand_id
1 'polypeptide(L)'
;VDGSLTAGEIFGGDFNPAANPNTLAMQTLKRIRAQLKNVETMTIADVKVGQRPVPKDGFPVIGAVNELDGLFTAVMHSGVTLGPLVGELLAAQMLLGSKSALLADFSPARFDV
;
A
#
# COMPACT_ATOMS: atom_id res chain seq x y z
N VAL A 1 -4.95 -23.53 5.61
CA VAL A 1 -4.21 -22.82 4.56
C VAL A 1 -4.46 -23.56 3.26
N ASP A 2 -4.99 -22.91 2.25
CA ASP A 2 -5.40 -23.51 0.96
C ASP A 2 -4.24 -23.68 -0.05
N GLY A 3 -3.01 -23.31 0.34
CA GLY A 3 -1.82 -23.40 -0.51
C GLY A 3 -1.72 -22.29 -1.56
N SER A 4 -2.52 -21.23 -1.47
CA SER A 4 -2.43 -20.10 -2.40
C SER A 4 -1.32 -19.12 -2.03
N LEU A 5 -0.76 -18.44 -3.04
CA LEU A 5 0.19 -17.33 -2.92
C LEU A 5 -0.40 -16.09 -3.59
N THR A 6 -0.36 -14.96 -2.89
CA THR A 6 -0.72 -13.67 -3.47
C THR A 6 0.55 -12.90 -3.85
N ALA A 7 0.63 -12.48 -5.10
CA ALA A 7 1.70 -11.62 -5.61
C ALA A 7 1.14 -10.32 -6.17
N GLY A 8 1.83 -9.21 -5.91
CA GLY A 8 1.46 -7.89 -6.42
C GLY A 8 2.51 -7.37 -7.41
N GLU A 9 2.05 -6.75 -8.48
CA GLU A 9 2.88 -6.03 -9.45
C GLU A 9 2.37 -4.60 -9.57
N ILE A 10 3.26 -3.64 -9.78
CA ILE A 10 2.90 -2.25 -9.96
C ILE A 10 2.79 -1.96 -11.46
N PHE A 11 1.63 -1.48 -11.89
CA PHE A 11 1.52 -0.75 -13.14
C PHE A 11 2.17 0.62 -12.90
N GLY A 12 3.14 1.03 -13.71
CA GLY A 12 3.84 2.30 -13.55
C GLY A 12 2.89 3.50 -13.39
N GLY A 13 3.40 4.61 -12.84
CA GLY A 13 2.62 5.73 -12.30
C GLY A 13 1.57 6.35 -13.23
N ASP A 14 1.72 6.23 -14.53
CA ASP A 14 0.66 6.55 -15.49
C ASP A 14 -0.07 5.26 -15.84
N PHE A 15 -1.36 5.21 -15.47
CA PHE A 15 -2.23 4.12 -15.88
C PHE A 15 -2.16 3.97 -17.41
N ASN A 16 -1.47 2.93 -17.86
CA ASN A 16 -1.46 2.57 -19.28
C ASN A 16 -2.65 1.63 -19.55
N PRO A 17 -3.77 2.13 -20.13
CA PRO A 17 -4.93 1.30 -20.43
C PRO A 17 -4.65 0.21 -21.47
N ALA A 18 -3.53 0.27 -22.17
CA ALA A 18 -3.07 -0.78 -23.09
C ALA A 18 -2.35 -1.93 -22.36
N ALA A 19 -1.99 -1.78 -21.08
CA ALA A 19 -1.39 -2.86 -20.31
C ALA A 19 -2.44 -3.93 -20.00
N ASN A 20 -2.26 -5.13 -20.51
CA ASN A 20 -3.15 -6.24 -20.23
C ASN A 20 -2.77 -6.87 -18.88
N PRO A 21 -3.67 -6.85 -17.85
CA PRO A 21 -3.40 -7.41 -16.54
C PRO A 21 -2.98 -8.90 -16.58
N ASN A 22 -3.58 -9.67 -17.48
CA ASN A 22 -3.25 -11.08 -17.63
C ASN A 22 -1.83 -11.31 -18.16
N THR A 23 -1.36 -10.46 -19.06
CA THR A 23 0.03 -10.51 -19.55
C THR A 23 1.01 -10.27 -18.41
N LEU A 24 0.72 -9.28 -17.57
CA LEU A 24 1.56 -8.96 -16.42
C LEU A 24 1.55 -10.09 -15.38
N ALA A 25 0.37 -10.66 -15.12
CA ALA A 25 0.24 -11.80 -14.23
C ALA A 25 1.06 -13.02 -14.70
N MET A 26 1.07 -13.31 -16.01
CA MET A 26 1.89 -14.38 -16.60
C MET A 26 3.39 -14.10 -16.45
N GLN A 27 3.82 -12.85 -16.61
CA GLN A 27 5.21 -12.47 -16.39
C GLN A 27 5.61 -12.62 -14.91
N THR A 28 4.72 -12.22 -14.00
CA THR A 28 4.92 -12.39 -12.55
C THR A 28 5.00 -13.86 -12.16
N LEU A 29 4.12 -14.71 -12.68
CA LEU A 29 4.18 -16.16 -12.48
C LEU A 29 5.51 -16.74 -12.97
N LYS A 30 6.01 -16.30 -14.14
CA LYS A 30 7.31 -16.74 -14.65
C LYS A 30 8.45 -16.36 -13.70
N ARG A 31 8.43 -15.14 -13.13
CA ARG A 31 9.44 -14.70 -12.14
C ARG A 31 9.36 -15.53 -10.85
N ILE A 32 8.15 -15.82 -10.35
CA ILE A 32 7.93 -16.64 -9.16
C ILE A 32 8.52 -18.04 -9.38
N ARG A 33 8.21 -18.68 -10.50
CA ARG A 33 8.73 -20.02 -10.84
C ARG A 33 10.25 -20.05 -10.97
N ALA A 34 10.88 -18.94 -11.36
CA ALA A 34 12.34 -18.82 -11.44
C ALA A 34 13.02 -18.68 -10.07
N GLN A 35 12.29 -18.25 -9.04
CA GLN A 35 12.84 -17.95 -7.72
C GLN A 35 12.47 -18.97 -6.65
N LEU A 36 11.34 -19.63 -6.78
CA LEU A 36 10.85 -20.60 -5.81
C LEU A 36 11.01 -22.04 -6.35
N LYS A 37 11.24 -22.97 -5.44
CA LYS A 37 11.31 -24.41 -5.75
C LYS A 37 9.92 -25.04 -5.59
N ASN A 38 9.66 -26.11 -6.33
CA ASN A 38 8.45 -26.92 -6.25
C ASN A 38 7.15 -26.15 -6.59
N VAL A 39 7.24 -25.15 -7.48
CA VAL A 39 6.12 -24.34 -7.92
C VAL A 39 5.84 -24.44 -9.42
N GLU A 40 6.37 -25.46 -10.07
CA GLU A 40 6.28 -25.69 -11.53
C GLU A 40 4.82 -25.85 -11.98
N THR A 41 4.00 -26.47 -11.16
CA THR A 41 2.57 -26.71 -11.42
C THR A 41 1.66 -25.54 -10.99
N MET A 42 2.22 -24.51 -10.35
CA MET A 42 1.44 -23.35 -9.92
C MET A 42 0.77 -22.67 -11.13
N THR A 43 -0.50 -22.32 -10.96
CA THR A 43 -1.29 -21.60 -11.97
C THR A 43 -1.84 -20.31 -11.40
N ILE A 44 -2.28 -19.42 -12.27
CA ILE A 44 -2.98 -18.20 -11.85
C ILE A 44 -4.43 -18.58 -11.56
N ALA A 45 -4.86 -18.38 -10.32
CA ALA A 45 -6.24 -18.62 -9.91
C ALA A 45 -7.12 -17.41 -10.19
N ASP A 46 -6.60 -16.18 -9.98
CA ASP A 46 -7.34 -14.95 -10.18
C ASP A 46 -6.39 -13.78 -10.44
N VAL A 47 -6.87 -12.76 -11.14
CA VAL A 47 -6.16 -11.50 -11.40
C VAL A 47 -7.06 -10.34 -11.06
N LYS A 48 -6.67 -9.55 -10.06
CA LYS A 48 -7.38 -8.35 -9.64
C LYS A 48 -6.55 -7.10 -9.88
N VAL A 49 -7.19 -6.08 -10.40
CA VAL A 49 -6.58 -4.75 -10.55
C VAL A 49 -7.19 -3.83 -9.51
N GLY A 50 -6.34 -3.24 -8.68
CA GLY A 50 -6.73 -2.25 -7.69
C GLY A 50 -6.02 -0.93 -7.93
N GLN A 51 -6.65 0.16 -7.53
CA GLN A 51 -6.01 1.48 -7.50
C GLN A 51 -5.37 1.70 -6.13
N ARG A 52 -4.11 2.15 -6.12
CA ARG A 52 -3.42 2.55 -4.89
C ARG A 52 -3.57 4.05 -4.69
N PRO A 53 -3.92 4.50 -3.49
CA PRO A 53 -3.90 5.92 -3.17
C PRO A 53 -2.43 6.37 -3.07
N VAL A 54 -2.04 7.25 -3.98
CA VAL A 54 -0.71 7.88 -3.95
C VAL A 54 -0.93 9.37 -3.74
N PRO A 55 -0.52 9.95 -2.61
CA PRO A 55 -0.59 11.38 -2.38
C PRO A 55 0.21 12.16 -3.42
N LYS A 56 -0.14 13.44 -3.63
CA LYS A 56 0.41 14.29 -4.70
C LYS A 56 1.94 14.37 -4.68
N ASP A 57 2.54 14.33 -3.50
CA ASP A 57 3.99 14.38 -3.30
C ASP A 57 4.66 12.99 -3.25
N GLY A 58 3.88 11.92 -3.39
CA GLY A 58 4.35 10.54 -3.34
C GLY A 58 4.61 9.98 -1.94
N PHE A 59 4.52 10.81 -0.89
CA PHE A 59 4.75 10.39 0.49
C PHE A 59 3.43 10.05 1.22
N PRO A 60 3.46 9.20 2.25
CA PRO A 60 2.28 8.93 3.07
C PRO A 60 1.67 10.21 3.67
N VAL A 61 0.35 10.21 3.90
CA VAL A 61 -0.36 11.25 4.64
C VAL A 61 -0.94 10.62 5.89
N ILE A 62 -0.37 10.92 7.06
CA ILE A 62 -0.66 10.23 8.30
C ILE A 62 -0.79 11.23 9.45
N GLY A 63 -1.89 11.19 10.18
CA GLY A 63 -2.09 12.03 11.36
C GLY A 63 -3.45 12.69 11.45
N ALA A 64 -3.60 13.59 12.41
CA ALA A 64 -4.79 14.40 12.59
C ALA A 64 -4.96 15.42 11.47
N VAL A 65 -6.20 15.65 11.07
CA VAL A 65 -6.59 16.75 10.16
C VAL A 65 -6.94 17.95 11.02
N ASN A 66 -6.15 19.03 10.92
CA ASN A 66 -6.22 20.14 11.89
C ASN A 66 -7.57 20.86 11.91
N GLU A 67 -8.25 20.96 10.78
CA GLU A 67 -9.51 21.69 10.63
C GLU A 67 -10.74 20.89 11.13
N LEU A 68 -10.56 19.60 11.41
CA LEU A 68 -11.65 18.68 11.79
C LEU A 68 -11.28 17.91 13.05
N ASP A 69 -11.83 18.33 14.16
CA ASP A 69 -11.59 17.67 15.44
C ASP A 69 -12.02 16.19 15.39
N GLY A 70 -11.13 15.33 15.90
CA GLY A 70 -11.34 13.89 15.91
C GLY A 70 -11.15 13.17 14.57
N LEU A 71 -10.83 13.88 13.47
CA LEU A 71 -10.52 13.25 12.19
C LEU A 71 -9.04 12.93 12.06
N PHE A 72 -8.74 11.68 11.72
CA PHE A 72 -7.40 11.20 11.41
C PHE A 72 -7.36 10.59 10.03
N THR A 73 -6.22 10.68 9.38
CA THR A 73 -5.98 10.07 8.07
C THR A 73 -4.75 9.17 8.08
N ALA A 74 -4.81 8.11 7.27
CA ALA A 74 -3.68 7.20 7.02
C ALA A 74 -3.73 6.75 5.56
N VAL A 75 -3.23 7.59 4.67
CA VAL A 75 -3.16 7.31 3.24
C VAL A 75 -1.73 7.02 2.85
N MET A 76 -1.49 5.82 2.30
CA MET A 76 -0.15 5.39 1.90
C MET A 76 -0.21 4.31 0.84
N HIS A 77 0.71 4.37 -0.08
CA HIS A 77 0.85 3.38 -1.15
C HIS A 77 1.31 2.00 -0.62
N SER A 78 2.09 1.96 0.45
CA SER A 78 2.62 0.73 1.06
C SER A 78 1.87 0.30 2.33
N GLY A 79 0.53 0.42 2.32
CA GLY A 79 -0.33 0.21 3.48
C GLY A 79 -0.18 -1.16 4.15
N VAL A 80 0.02 -2.23 3.38
CA VAL A 80 0.23 -3.57 3.93
C VAL A 80 1.54 -3.65 4.74
N THR A 81 2.62 -3.10 4.19
CA THR A 81 3.94 -3.12 4.84
C THR A 81 4.00 -2.21 6.06
N LEU A 82 3.44 -1.00 5.94
CA LEU A 82 3.52 0.03 6.98
C LEU A 82 2.37 -0.03 7.99
N GLY A 83 1.29 -0.74 7.66
CA GLY A 83 0.05 -0.78 8.45
C GLY A 83 0.26 -1.06 9.94
N PRO A 84 1.03 -2.08 10.34
CA PRO A 84 1.26 -2.36 11.76
C PRO A 84 1.91 -1.19 12.51
N LEU A 85 2.99 -0.62 11.96
CA LEU A 85 3.68 0.51 12.57
C LEU A 85 2.82 1.76 12.61
N VAL A 86 2.18 2.11 11.48
CA VAL A 86 1.32 3.30 11.39
C VAL A 86 0.10 3.15 12.29
N GLY A 87 -0.48 1.95 12.38
CA GLY A 87 -1.60 1.67 13.28
C GLY A 87 -1.24 1.91 14.75
N GLU A 88 -0.08 1.44 15.20
CA GLU A 88 0.42 1.67 16.56
C GLU A 88 0.64 3.16 16.84
N LEU A 89 1.33 3.87 15.94
CA LEU A 89 1.65 5.28 16.12
C LEU A 89 0.40 6.17 16.09
N LEU A 90 -0.56 5.89 15.21
CA LEU A 90 -1.83 6.60 15.17
C LEU A 90 -2.71 6.30 16.38
N ALA A 91 -2.78 5.05 16.84
CA ALA A 91 -3.51 4.71 18.05
C ALA A 91 -2.96 5.45 19.28
N ALA A 92 -1.63 5.54 19.40
CA ALA A 92 -1.01 6.33 20.46
C ALA A 92 -1.35 7.83 20.35
N GLN A 93 -1.38 8.37 19.14
CA GLN A 93 -1.78 9.76 18.92
C GLN A 93 -3.26 10.01 19.27
N MET A 94 -4.15 9.10 18.86
CA MET A 94 -5.60 9.21 19.12
C MET A 94 -5.93 9.08 20.61
N LEU A 95 -5.31 8.14 21.31
CA LEU A 95 -5.69 7.78 22.68
C LEU A 95 -4.93 8.60 23.72
N LEU A 96 -3.69 8.96 23.45
CA LEU A 96 -2.77 9.56 24.42
C LEU A 96 -2.34 10.98 24.02
N GLY A 97 -2.73 11.48 22.84
CA GLY A 97 -2.25 12.74 22.30
C GLY A 97 -0.75 12.73 21.94
N SER A 98 -0.11 11.55 21.96
CA SER A 98 1.33 11.41 21.74
C SER A 98 1.66 11.53 20.25
N LYS A 99 2.40 12.58 19.87
CA LYS A 99 2.86 12.77 18.49
C LYS A 99 4.23 12.15 18.32
N SER A 100 4.33 11.14 17.46
CA SER A 100 5.61 10.52 17.14
C SER A 100 6.41 11.38 16.15
N ALA A 101 7.71 11.59 16.42
CA ALA A 101 8.62 12.26 15.51
C ALA A 101 8.73 11.53 14.15
N LEU A 102 8.50 10.22 14.12
CA LEU A 102 8.50 9.43 12.89
C LEU A 102 7.38 9.83 11.91
N LEU A 103 6.30 10.45 12.39
CA LEU A 103 5.18 10.89 11.57
C LEU A 103 5.22 12.38 11.24
N ALA A 104 6.19 13.14 11.71
CA ALA A 104 6.23 14.59 11.58
C ALA A 104 6.18 15.05 10.10
N ASP A 105 7.00 14.43 9.26
CA ASP A 105 7.11 14.77 7.84
C ASP A 105 5.92 14.26 7.00
N PHE A 106 5.07 13.40 7.59
CA PHE A 106 3.92 12.80 6.93
C PHE A 106 2.59 13.44 7.34
N SER A 107 2.63 14.49 8.15
CA SER A 107 1.43 15.20 8.61
C SER A 107 0.59 15.73 7.44
N PRO A 108 -0.78 15.64 7.52
CA PRO A 108 -1.67 16.30 6.56
C PRO A 108 -1.43 17.81 6.44
N ALA A 109 -1.01 18.46 7.52
CA ALA A 109 -0.75 19.88 7.57
C ALA A 109 0.28 20.40 6.53
N ARG A 110 1.09 19.49 5.94
CA ARG A 110 2.04 19.86 4.88
C ARG A 110 1.37 20.25 3.55
N PHE A 111 0.07 20.05 3.43
CA PHE A 111 -0.69 20.40 2.23
C PHE A 111 -1.51 21.70 2.40
N ASP A 112 -1.33 22.44 3.50
CA ASP A 112 -2.11 23.63 3.83
C ASP A 112 -3.64 23.38 3.84
N VAL A 113 -4.04 22.21 4.37
CA VAL A 113 -5.43 21.74 4.45
C VAL A 113 -5.88 21.78 5.90
#